data_b1043c876b8b4685ecf3cc0f1997f0c9
#
_entry.id   b1043c876b8b4685ecf3cc0f1997f0c9
#
_cell.length_a   1.000
_cell.length_b   1.000
_cell.length_c   1.000
_cell.angle_alpha   90.00
_cell.angle_beta   90.00
_cell.angle_gamma   90.00
#
_symmetry.space_group_name_H-M   'P 1'
#
loop_
_entity.id
_entity.type
_entity.pdbx_description
1 polymer ?
#
loop_
_entity_poly.entity_id
_entity_poly.type
_entity_poly.pdbx_seq_one_letter_code
_entity_poly.pdbx_strand_id
1 'polypeptide(L)'
;MKKLLMNQKLVITVFSVLIVGLALFALVPMVVALVMGPGVRTEPVNAENAEPATTEANGEWTVAQGRPPNTSSVGFTFDEVLPGERTRTSGSTQDVSGAVTVEEGALTAGEIVVDLTNIVTDRDVRDENVRNKLLETHDYPEATFEITEPADLSEVPDDGTLGEVELTGELTIKGNTEEVVQPFQVLRDGELIIVSGDVVIDRNEYGVESPEMIAADIADEGEINIRVALSKGGQE
;
A
#
# COMPACT_ATOMS: atom_id res chain seq x y z
N MET A 1 34.49 -5.64 45.56
CA MET A 1 33.96 -4.54 44.73
C MET A 1 34.90 -3.33 44.64
N LYS A 2 35.54 -2.83 45.67
CA LYS A 2 36.46 -1.65 45.62
C LYS A 2 37.67 -1.82 44.68
N LYS A 3 38.25 -3.01 44.49
CA LYS A 3 39.43 -3.24 43.60
C LYS A 3 39.08 -3.18 42.08
N LEU A 4 37.85 -3.41 41.69
CA LEU A 4 37.42 -3.32 40.29
C LEU A 4 37.31 -1.87 39.81
N LEU A 5 36.89 -0.95 40.69
CA LEU A 5 36.79 0.50 40.42
C LEU A 5 38.13 1.22 40.38
N MET A 6 39.22 0.59 40.89
CA MET A 6 40.57 1.17 40.84
C MET A 6 41.34 0.90 39.56
N ASN A 7 40.82 0.04 38.66
CA ASN A 7 41.46 -0.19 37.36
C ASN A 7 40.84 0.75 36.32
N GLN A 8 41.47 1.91 36.15
CA GLN A 8 41.01 2.97 35.27
C GLN A 8 40.77 2.49 33.81
N LYS A 9 41.60 1.57 33.30
CA LYS A 9 41.43 1.00 31.96
C LYS A 9 40.16 0.15 31.86
N LEU A 10 39.87 -0.66 32.86
CA LEU A 10 38.67 -1.52 32.90
C LEU A 10 37.42 -0.67 33.04
N VAL A 11 37.40 0.36 33.85
CA VAL A 11 36.28 1.30 33.98
C VAL A 11 36.03 2.02 32.66
N ILE A 12 37.05 2.53 31.99
CA ILE A 12 36.93 3.18 30.68
C ILE A 12 36.38 2.20 29.66
N THR A 13 36.87 0.97 29.58
CA THR A 13 36.39 -0.05 28.65
C THR A 13 34.91 -0.37 28.87
N VAL A 14 34.51 -0.58 30.14
CA VAL A 14 33.09 -0.87 30.47
C VAL A 14 32.19 0.30 30.10
N PHE A 15 32.61 1.54 30.41
CA PHE A 15 31.84 2.73 30.03
C PHE A 15 31.77 2.92 28.51
N SER A 16 32.85 2.67 27.77
CA SER A 16 32.87 2.76 26.32
C SER A 16 31.91 1.73 25.69
N VAL A 17 31.92 0.48 26.18
CA VAL A 17 31.01 -0.57 25.71
C VAL A 17 29.54 -0.20 26.02
N LEU A 18 29.26 0.34 27.19
CA LEU A 18 27.93 0.81 27.59
C LEU A 18 27.46 1.97 26.73
N ILE A 19 28.31 2.95 26.44
CA ILE A 19 27.98 4.09 25.57
C ILE A 19 27.71 3.62 24.13
N VAL A 20 28.55 2.74 23.60
CA VAL A 20 28.37 2.16 22.27
C VAL A 20 27.07 1.32 22.21
N GLY A 21 26.81 0.51 23.23
CA GLY A 21 25.56 -0.27 23.33
C GLY A 21 24.31 0.62 23.40
N LEU A 22 24.34 1.70 24.18
CA LEU A 22 23.25 2.68 24.26
C LEU A 22 23.07 3.44 22.93
N ALA A 23 24.19 3.83 22.30
CA ALA A 23 24.14 4.50 21.00
C ALA A 23 23.56 3.59 19.92
N LEU A 24 23.96 2.31 19.86
CA LEU A 24 23.38 1.32 18.97
C LEU A 24 21.90 1.09 19.28
N PHE A 25 21.52 0.96 20.54
CA PHE A 25 20.14 0.79 20.96
C PHE A 25 19.27 2.00 20.59
N ALA A 26 19.79 3.21 20.67
CA ALA A 26 19.10 4.44 20.25
C ALA A 26 19.02 4.59 18.72
N LEU A 27 20.03 4.10 17.98
CA LEU A 27 20.07 4.18 16.52
C LEU A 27 19.21 3.11 15.83
N VAL A 28 19.02 1.93 16.45
CA VAL A 28 18.20 0.85 15.85
C VAL A 28 16.80 1.30 15.53
N PRO A 29 16.02 1.95 16.42
CA PRO A 29 14.67 2.42 16.07
C PRO A 29 14.68 3.45 14.93
N MET A 30 15.68 4.34 14.92
CA MET A 30 15.84 5.35 13.87
C MET A 30 16.14 4.72 12.51
N VAL A 31 17.02 3.71 12.46
CA VAL A 31 17.33 2.97 11.23
C VAL A 31 16.14 2.13 10.77
N VAL A 32 15.43 1.49 11.71
CA VAL A 32 14.20 0.74 11.41
C VAL A 32 13.13 1.68 10.86
N ALA A 33 12.91 2.85 11.47
CA ALA A 33 11.96 3.84 10.95
C ALA A 33 12.35 4.39 9.57
N LEU A 34 13.66 4.53 9.30
CA LEU A 34 14.17 4.99 8.01
C LEU A 34 14.02 3.93 6.90
N VAL A 35 14.08 2.65 7.25
CA VAL A 35 14.00 1.53 6.30
C VAL A 35 12.56 1.04 6.10
N MET A 36 11.74 1.07 7.16
CA MET A 36 10.35 0.61 7.13
C MET A 36 9.35 1.72 6.80
N GLY A 37 9.74 2.99 6.92
CA GLY A 37 8.82 4.11 6.71
C GLY A 37 7.68 4.17 7.73
N PRO A 38 6.65 4.99 7.48
CA PRO A 38 5.51 5.18 8.39
C PRO A 38 4.44 4.07 8.26
N GLY A 39 4.82 2.83 8.37
CA GLY A 39 3.97 1.66 8.18
C GLY A 39 4.28 0.92 6.88
N VAL A 40 3.51 -0.12 6.57
CA VAL A 40 3.65 -0.88 5.33
C VAL A 40 2.85 -0.16 4.24
N ARG A 41 3.46 0.84 3.61
CA ARG A 41 2.82 1.58 2.52
C ARG A 41 2.94 0.80 1.20
N THR A 42 1.88 0.81 0.40
CA THR A 42 1.97 0.43 -1.00
C THR A 42 2.67 1.54 -1.77
N GLU A 43 3.89 1.27 -2.22
CA GLU A 43 4.68 2.25 -2.99
C GLU A 43 4.17 2.34 -4.43
N PRO A 44 4.34 3.48 -5.11
CA PRO A 44 4.02 3.64 -6.52
C PRO A 44 4.77 2.63 -7.41
N VAL A 45 4.30 2.48 -8.66
CA VAL A 45 4.98 1.65 -9.66
C VAL A 45 6.40 2.14 -9.93
N ASN A 46 7.33 1.20 -10.06
CA ASN A 46 8.73 1.49 -10.41
C ASN A 46 9.02 0.98 -11.83
N ALA A 47 9.39 1.89 -12.73
CA ALA A 47 9.72 1.60 -14.12
C ALA A 47 11.24 1.50 -14.40
N GLU A 48 12.10 1.55 -13.35
CA GLU A 48 13.55 1.71 -13.51
C GLU A 48 14.23 0.58 -14.34
N ASN A 49 13.68 -0.64 -14.31
CA ASN A 49 14.20 -1.78 -15.06
C ASN A 49 13.10 -2.48 -15.87
N ALA A 50 12.07 -1.74 -16.26
CA ALA A 50 10.99 -2.29 -17.04
C ALA A 50 11.45 -2.67 -18.45
N GLU A 51 10.91 -3.77 -18.95
CA GLU A 51 11.19 -4.29 -20.29
C GLU A 51 10.04 -3.95 -21.24
N PRO A 52 10.29 -3.75 -22.53
CA PRO A 52 9.22 -3.58 -23.51
C PRO A 52 8.21 -4.72 -23.44
N ALA A 53 6.94 -4.38 -23.66
CA ALA A 53 5.85 -5.34 -23.64
C ALA A 53 6.06 -6.48 -24.65
N THR A 54 5.87 -7.70 -24.21
CA THR A 54 5.95 -8.89 -25.05
C THR A 54 4.57 -9.47 -25.39
N THR A 55 3.52 -8.91 -24.80
CA THR A 55 2.13 -9.37 -24.94
C THR A 55 1.25 -8.21 -25.41
N GLU A 56 0.31 -8.49 -26.32
CA GLU A 56 -0.69 -7.50 -26.76
C GLU A 56 -1.62 -7.10 -25.59
N ALA A 57 -2.04 -5.84 -25.56
CA ALA A 57 -2.92 -5.33 -24.49
C ALA A 57 -4.31 -5.97 -24.50
N ASN A 58 -4.91 -6.21 -25.70
CA ASN A 58 -6.25 -6.80 -25.82
C ASN A 58 -6.35 -8.20 -25.21
N GLY A 59 -7.44 -8.49 -24.52
CA GLY A 59 -7.77 -9.78 -23.92
C GLY A 59 -8.14 -9.69 -22.45
N GLU A 60 -8.29 -10.83 -21.82
CA GLU A 60 -8.56 -10.94 -20.38
C GLU A 60 -7.23 -10.96 -19.60
N TRP A 61 -7.20 -10.19 -18.52
CA TRP A 61 -6.09 -10.07 -17.60
C TRP A 61 -6.56 -10.37 -16.20
N THR A 62 -5.79 -11.15 -15.46
CA THR A 62 -6.08 -11.50 -14.07
C THR A 62 -5.00 -10.92 -13.15
N VAL A 63 -5.38 -10.59 -11.92
CA VAL A 63 -4.44 -10.14 -10.92
C VAL A 63 -3.40 -11.22 -10.68
N ALA A 64 -2.14 -10.83 -10.70
CA ALA A 64 -0.99 -11.65 -10.41
C ALA A 64 -0.20 -11.05 -9.25
N GLN A 65 0.65 -11.84 -8.61
CA GLN A 65 1.51 -11.34 -7.53
C GLN A 65 2.47 -10.25 -8.02
N GLY A 66 2.85 -10.28 -9.30
CA GLY A 66 3.86 -9.38 -9.85
C GLY A 66 5.29 -9.79 -9.44
N ARG A 67 6.26 -8.91 -9.73
CA ARG A 67 7.68 -9.12 -9.41
C ARG A 67 8.21 -7.92 -8.62
N PRO A 68 9.08 -8.13 -7.60
CA PRO A 68 9.73 -7.00 -6.92
C PRO A 68 10.48 -6.09 -7.90
N PRO A 69 10.38 -4.75 -7.78
CA PRO A 69 9.66 -4.01 -6.73
C PRO A 69 8.15 -3.86 -6.95
N ASN A 70 7.60 -4.31 -8.08
CA ASN A 70 6.21 -4.10 -8.50
C ASN A 70 5.30 -5.29 -8.12
N THR A 71 5.31 -5.73 -6.86
CA THR A 71 4.35 -6.73 -6.37
C THR A 71 2.98 -6.11 -6.13
N SER A 72 1.91 -6.85 -6.40
CA SER A 72 0.54 -6.40 -6.11
C SER A 72 0.37 -6.13 -4.63
N SER A 73 -0.17 -4.96 -4.34
CA SER A 73 -0.47 -4.50 -2.99
C SER A 73 -1.49 -3.38 -3.05
N VAL A 74 -2.43 -3.39 -2.12
CA VAL A 74 -3.38 -2.29 -1.92
C VAL A 74 -3.37 -1.92 -0.45
N GLY A 75 -3.41 -0.63 -0.17
CA GLY A 75 -3.34 -0.14 1.19
C GLY A 75 -3.94 1.23 1.36
N PHE A 76 -3.73 1.80 2.52
CA PHE A 76 -4.19 3.14 2.87
C PHE A 76 -3.07 3.95 3.50
N THR A 77 -3.22 5.28 3.44
CA THR A 77 -2.37 6.22 4.16
C THR A 77 -3.23 7.38 4.67
N PHE A 78 -3.24 7.59 5.99
CA PHE A 78 -3.94 8.69 6.65
C PHE A 78 -3.02 9.45 7.59
N ASP A 79 -3.24 10.76 7.72
CA ASP A 79 -2.59 11.56 8.74
C ASP A 79 -3.31 11.38 10.08
N GLU A 80 -2.55 11.12 11.15
CA GLU A 80 -3.04 11.05 12.54
C GLU A 80 -2.53 12.25 13.31
N VAL A 81 -3.42 12.89 14.07
CA VAL A 81 -3.08 13.97 14.98
C VAL A 81 -3.02 13.41 16.40
N LEU A 82 -1.81 13.18 16.88
CA LEU A 82 -1.55 12.82 18.27
C LEU A 82 -1.36 14.10 19.11
N PRO A 83 -1.58 14.07 20.45
CA PRO A 83 -1.26 15.21 21.30
C PRO A 83 0.22 15.61 21.17
N GLY A 84 0.47 16.67 20.37
CA GLY A 84 1.81 17.23 20.16
C GLY A 84 2.58 16.74 18.93
N GLU A 85 2.03 15.82 18.13
CA GLU A 85 2.68 15.31 16.92
C GLU A 85 1.66 14.97 15.83
N ARG A 86 2.02 15.23 14.57
CA ARG A 86 1.30 14.68 13.41
C ARG A 86 2.10 13.51 12.87
N THR A 87 1.44 12.39 12.70
CA THR A 87 2.05 11.16 12.21
C THR A 87 1.25 10.67 11.01
N ARG A 88 1.94 10.16 9.99
CA ARG A 88 1.32 9.48 8.86
C ARG A 88 1.30 7.98 9.14
N THR A 89 0.13 7.37 9.01
CA THR A 89 -0.08 5.94 9.23
C THR A 89 -0.49 5.28 7.93
N SER A 90 0.20 4.20 7.60
CA SER A 90 -0.10 3.37 6.43
C SER A 90 -0.30 1.92 6.84
N GLY A 91 -1.11 1.22 6.06
CA GLY A 91 -1.29 -0.22 6.15
C GLY A 91 -1.60 -0.78 4.77
N SER A 92 -1.24 -2.05 4.52
CA SER A 92 -1.50 -2.68 3.24
C SER A 92 -1.71 -4.19 3.34
N THR A 93 -2.25 -4.77 2.27
CA THR A 93 -2.36 -6.20 2.03
C THR A 93 -1.85 -6.53 0.63
N GLN A 94 -1.39 -7.76 0.42
CA GLN A 94 -1.06 -8.32 -0.89
C GLN A 94 -2.14 -9.31 -1.37
N ASP A 95 -3.16 -9.53 -0.57
CA ASP A 95 -4.27 -10.43 -0.89
C ASP A 95 -5.26 -9.69 -1.81
N VAL A 96 -4.85 -9.56 -3.06
CA VAL A 96 -5.58 -8.87 -4.13
C VAL A 96 -5.89 -9.87 -5.22
N SER A 97 -7.12 -9.85 -5.70
CA SER A 97 -7.63 -10.71 -6.77
C SER A 97 -8.51 -9.93 -7.72
N GLY A 98 -8.90 -10.55 -8.83
CA GLY A 98 -9.80 -9.95 -9.79
C GLY A 98 -9.33 -10.12 -11.23
N ALA A 99 -10.10 -9.54 -12.15
CA ALA A 99 -9.81 -9.60 -13.58
C ALA A 99 -10.30 -8.34 -14.28
N VAL A 100 -9.66 -8.03 -15.40
CA VAL A 100 -10.06 -6.93 -16.26
C VAL A 100 -10.06 -7.38 -17.72
N THR A 101 -10.88 -6.74 -18.55
CA THR A 101 -11.01 -7.02 -19.98
C THR A 101 -10.60 -5.80 -20.78
N VAL A 102 -9.70 -6.01 -21.74
CA VAL A 102 -9.27 -4.99 -22.71
C VAL A 102 -9.74 -5.41 -24.09
N GLU A 103 -10.56 -4.58 -24.75
CA GLU A 103 -11.09 -4.80 -26.09
C GLU A 103 -10.82 -3.56 -26.96
N GLU A 104 -10.32 -3.78 -28.16
CA GLU A 104 -10.06 -2.71 -29.16
C GLU A 104 -9.21 -1.55 -28.62
N GLY A 105 -8.29 -1.85 -27.67
CA GLY A 105 -7.43 -0.85 -27.06
C GLY A 105 -8.06 -0.06 -25.89
N ALA A 106 -9.26 -0.44 -25.46
CA ALA A 106 -9.90 0.14 -24.28
C ALA A 106 -10.09 -0.89 -23.17
N LEU A 107 -9.92 -0.49 -21.92
CA LEU A 107 -10.36 -1.23 -20.75
C LEU A 107 -11.89 -1.11 -20.67
N THR A 108 -12.61 -2.19 -20.90
CA THR A 108 -14.08 -2.17 -21.04
C THR A 108 -14.81 -2.69 -19.82
N ALA A 109 -14.17 -3.51 -19.01
CA ALA A 109 -14.73 -4.06 -17.78
C ALA A 109 -13.60 -4.50 -16.83
N GLY A 110 -13.90 -4.56 -15.54
CA GLY A 110 -12.99 -5.10 -14.56
C GLY A 110 -13.47 -4.94 -13.14
N GLU A 111 -13.12 -5.91 -12.31
CA GLU A 111 -13.34 -5.86 -10.87
C GLU A 111 -12.06 -6.31 -10.17
N ILE A 112 -11.63 -5.51 -9.22
CA ILE A 112 -10.51 -5.81 -8.32
C ILE A 112 -11.07 -5.96 -6.91
N VAL A 113 -10.74 -7.08 -6.27
CA VAL A 113 -11.16 -7.44 -4.92
C VAL A 113 -9.95 -7.50 -4.02
N VAL A 114 -10.02 -6.84 -2.88
CA VAL A 114 -8.96 -6.75 -1.87
C VAL A 114 -9.44 -7.40 -0.59
N ASP A 115 -8.79 -8.48 -0.14
CA ASP A 115 -9.04 -9.09 1.16
C ASP A 115 -8.41 -8.22 2.27
N LEU A 116 -9.26 -7.68 3.12
CA LEU A 116 -8.89 -6.79 4.23
C LEU A 116 -8.55 -7.55 5.52
N THR A 117 -8.82 -8.86 5.59
CA THR A 117 -8.64 -9.66 6.81
C THR A 117 -7.18 -9.79 7.23
N ASN A 118 -6.26 -9.66 6.27
CA ASN A 118 -4.80 -9.74 6.48
C ASN A 118 -4.07 -8.40 6.33
N ILE A 119 -4.81 -7.28 6.35
CA ILE A 119 -4.17 -5.97 6.27
C ILE A 119 -3.26 -5.74 7.47
N VAL A 120 -2.05 -5.27 7.22
CA VAL A 120 -1.01 -5.05 8.22
C VAL A 120 -0.51 -3.61 8.19
N THR A 121 -0.04 -3.14 9.35
CA THR A 121 0.59 -1.84 9.55
C THR A 121 1.99 -2.03 10.16
N ASP A 122 2.54 -1.00 10.81
CA ASP A 122 3.82 -1.07 11.52
C ASP A 122 3.73 -1.71 12.91
N ARG A 123 2.51 -2.03 13.41
CA ARG A 123 2.28 -2.55 14.78
C ARG A 123 1.09 -3.48 14.85
N ASP A 124 1.27 -4.65 15.47
CA ASP A 124 0.21 -5.66 15.67
C ASP A 124 -1.06 -5.10 16.33
N VAL A 125 -0.91 -4.21 17.34
CA VAL A 125 -2.06 -3.58 18.02
C VAL A 125 -2.83 -2.65 17.07
N ARG A 126 -2.14 -1.99 16.14
CA ARG A 126 -2.78 -1.14 15.13
C ARG A 126 -3.50 -2.01 14.11
N ASP A 127 -2.91 -3.13 13.69
CA ASP A 127 -3.54 -4.10 12.78
C ASP A 127 -4.87 -4.57 13.32
N GLU A 128 -4.92 -4.97 14.61
CA GLU A 128 -6.15 -5.37 15.27
C GLU A 128 -7.20 -4.25 15.32
N ASN A 129 -6.77 -3.00 15.58
CA ASN A 129 -7.69 -1.86 15.60
C ASN A 129 -8.22 -1.53 14.19
N VAL A 130 -7.36 -1.56 13.18
CA VAL A 130 -7.74 -1.34 11.77
C VAL A 130 -8.75 -2.40 11.34
N ARG A 131 -8.43 -3.68 11.53
CA ARG A 131 -9.31 -4.79 11.12
C ARG A 131 -10.63 -4.81 11.89
N ASN A 132 -10.57 -4.68 13.22
CA ASN A 132 -11.74 -4.97 14.06
C ASN A 132 -12.60 -3.74 14.38
N LYS A 133 -12.05 -2.51 14.30
CA LYS A 133 -12.78 -1.30 14.72
C LYS A 133 -13.00 -0.30 13.59
N LEU A 134 -12.04 -0.17 12.68
CA LEU A 134 -12.16 0.78 11.56
C LEU A 134 -12.88 0.14 10.38
N LEU A 135 -12.33 -0.98 9.88
CA LEU A 135 -12.84 -1.67 8.70
C LEU A 135 -13.89 -2.73 9.02
N GLU A 136 -13.97 -3.20 10.29
CA GLU A 136 -14.90 -4.25 10.72
C GLU A 136 -14.85 -5.48 9.80
N THR A 137 -13.62 -5.99 9.55
CA THR A 137 -13.35 -7.02 8.53
C THR A 137 -14.05 -8.35 8.79
N HIS A 138 -14.62 -8.55 9.99
CA HIS A 138 -15.48 -9.69 10.28
C HIS A 138 -16.81 -9.63 9.49
N ASP A 139 -17.35 -8.42 9.35
CA ASP A 139 -18.63 -8.17 8.66
C ASP A 139 -18.40 -7.71 7.21
N TYR A 140 -17.28 -7.04 6.95
CA TYR A 140 -16.87 -6.50 5.65
C TYR A 140 -15.45 -6.96 5.32
N PRO A 141 -15.26 -8.24 4.92
CA PRO A 141 -13.92 -8.80 4.72
C PRO A 141 -13.19 -8.25 3.50
N GLU A 142 -13.92 -7.64 2.57
CA GLU A 142 -13.41 -7.22 1.27
C GLU A 142 -13.72 -5.75 0.98
N ALA A 143 -12.83 -5.14 0.19
CA ALA A 143 -13.10 -3.91 -0.55
C ALA A 143 -13.03 -4.21 -2.05
N THR A 144 -13.82 -3.51 -2.87
CA THR A 144 -13.89 -3.75 -4.30
C THR A 144 -13.77 -2.45 -5.08
N PHE A 145 -13.19 -2.54 -6.27
CA PHE A 145 -13.22 -1.48 -7.27
C PHE A 145 -13.72 -2.06 -8.59
N GLU A 146 -14.85 -1.56 -9.08
CA GLU A 146 -15.48 -1.98 -10.33
C GLU A 146 -15.37 -0.86 -11.36
N ILE A 147 -14.87 -1.18 -12.56
CA ILE A 147 -14.82 -0.24 -13.70
C ILE A 147 -16.23 -0.03 -14.23
N THR A 148 -16.69 1.21 -14.26
CA THR A 148 -18.05 1.58 -14.71
C THR A 148 -18.06 2.23 -16.08
N GLU A 149 -16.95 2.86 -16.51
CA GLU A 149 -16.82 3.47 -17.83
C GLU A 149 -15.59 2.93 -18.55
N PRO A 150 -15.66 2.72 -19.88
CA PRO A 150 -14.50 2.30 -20.65
C PRO A 150 -13.38 3.35 -20.62
N ALA A 151 -12.13 2.91 -20.45
CA ALA A 151 -10.94 3.77 -20.45
C ALA A 151 -10.05 3.47 -21.65
N ASP A 152 -9.64 4.51 -22.38
CA ASP A 152 -8.76 4.40 -23.55
C ASP A 152 -7.31 4.12 -23.12
N LEU A 153 -6.75 3.02 -23.63
CA LEU A 153 -5.36 2.60 -23.36
C LEU A 153 -4.44 2.90 -24.54
N SER A 154 -4.90 3.58 -25.59
CA SER A 154 -4.13 3.80 -26.81
C SER A 154 -2.84 4.62 -26.61
N GLU A 155 -2.81 5.44 -25.57
CA GLU A 155 -1.63 6.25 -25.19
C GLU A 155 -0.71 5.55 -24.19
N VAL A 156 -1.02 4.33 -23.75
CA VAL A 156 -0.15 3.57 -22.86
C VAL A 156 1.02 2.99 -23.65
N PRO A 157 2.28 3.42 -23.37
CA PRO A 157 3.44 2.95 -24.10
C PRO A 157 3.67 1.45 -23.97
N ASP A 158 4.28 0.83 -24.98
CA ASP A 158 4.65 -0.58 -24.97
C ASP A 158 6.17 -0.80 -24.86
N ASP A 159 6.92 0.26 -24.66
CA ASP A 159 8.39 0.27 -24.62
C ASP A 159 8.96 0.18 -23.18
N GLY A 160 8.12 -0.07 -22.16
CA GLY A 160 8.53 -0.14 -20.76
C GLY A 160 8.55 1.23 -20.06
N THR A 161 7.96 2.27 -20.68
CA THR A 161 7.77 3.56 -20.04
C THR A 161 6.36 3.70 -19.45
N LEU A 162 6.21 4.62 -18.49
CA LEU A 162 4.93 4.89 -17.85
C LEU A 162 3.97 5.64 -18.80
N GLY A 163 2.72 5.15 -18.83
CA GLY A 163 1.58 5.90 -19.34
C GLY A 163 0.66 6.32 -18.19
N GLU A 164 -0.33 7.14 -18.52
CA GLU A 164 -1.39 7.56 -17.59
C GLU A 164 -2.75 7.30 -18.22
N VAL A 165 -3.68 6.78 -17.43
CA VAL A 165 -5.05 6.47 -17.85
C VAL A 165 -6.00 6.95 -16.77
N GLU A 166 -6.99 7.76 -17.13
CA GLU A 166 -8.09 8.09 -16.22
C GLU A 166 -9.07 6.91 -16.15
N LEU A 167 -9.31 6.41 -14.93
CA LEU A 167 -10.28 5.36 -14.68
C LEU A 167 -11.48 5.92 -13.91
N THR A 168 -12.66 5.55 -14.38
CA THR A 168 -13.93 5.79 -13.71
C THR A 168 -14.47 4.46 -13.21
N GLY A 169 -14.81 4.40 -11.93
CA GLY A 169 -15.32 3.19 -11.31
C GLY A 169 -15.97 3.44 -9.96
N GLU A 170 -16.57 2.40 -9.42
CA GLU A 170 -17.17 2.36 -8.11
C GLU A 170 -16.21 1.70 -7.11
N LEU A 171 -15.84 2.44 -6.06
CA LEU A 171 -15.06 1.94 -4.93
C LEU A 171 -16.01 1.61 -3.78
N THR A 172 -16.00 0.36 -3.33
CA THR A 172 -16.78 -0.09 -2.18
C THR A 172 -15.86 -0.41 -1.02
N ILE A 173 -16.04 0.25 0.11
CA ILE A 173 -15.35 -0.03 1.37
C ILE A 173 -16.41 -0.12 2.46
N LYS A 174 -16.35 -1.16 3.32
CA LYS A 174 -17.26 -1.34 4.45
C LYS A 174 -18.76 -1.27 4.04
N GLY A 175 -19.07 -1.76 2.83
CA GLY A 175 -20.42 -1.79 2.27
C GLY A 175 -20.96 -0.45 1.77
N ASN A 176 -20.15 0.62 1.79
CA ASN A 176 -20.49 1.92 1.21
C ASN A 176 -19.76 2.08 -0.12
N THR A 177 -20.45 2.54 -1.14
CA THR A 177 -19.96 2.65 -2.52
C THR A 177 -19.99 4.10 -2.97
N GLU A 178 -18.86 4.58 -3.49
CA GLU A 178 -18.72 5.91 -4.05
C GLU A 178 -18.05 5.84 -5.43
N GLU A 179 -18.44 6.76 -6.32
CA GLU A 179 -17.81 6.89 -7.63
C GLU A 179 -16.43 7.55 -7.49
N VAL A 180 -15.45 6.97 -8.16
CA VAL A 180 -14.08 7.47 -8.23
C VAL A 180 -13.70 7.73 -9.67
N VAL A 181 -13.19 8.94 -9.95
CA VAL A 181 -12.60 9.34 -11.22
C VAL A 181 -11.19 9.83 -10.95
N GLN A 182 -10.18 9.04 -11.33
CA GLN A 182 -8.78 9.33 -10.99
C GLN A 182 -7.83 8.89 -12.09
N PRO A 183 -6.70 9.63 -12.30
CA PRO A 183 -5.62 9.16 -13.15
C PRO A 183 -4.81 8.06 -12.45
N PHE A 184 -4.52 6.99 -13.19
CA PHE A 184 -3.65 5.92 -12.78
C PHE A 184 -2.43 5.83 -13.70
N GLN A 185 -1.28 5.56 -13.13
CA GLN A 185 -0.09 5.20 -13.88
C GLN A 185 -0.20 3.75 -14.35
N VAL A 186 0.13 3.51 -15.60
CA VAL A 186 0.12 2.18 -16.21
C VAL A 186 1.48 1.91 -16.82
N LEU A 187 2.04 0.76 -16.47
CA LEU A 187 3.32 0.26 -17.00
C LEU A 187 3.09 -1.08 -17.68
N ARG A 188 3.52 -1.21 -18.92
CA ARG A 188 3.62 -2.50 -19.59
C ARG A 188 5.05 -3.00 -19.46
N ASP A 189 5.25 -4.09 -18.69
CA ASP A 189 6.56 -4.63 -18.35
C ASP A 189 6.62 -6.13 -18.73
N GLY A 190 7.21 -6.42 -19.87
CA GLY A 190 7.28 -7.77 -20.43
C GLY A 190 5.87 -8.35 -20.66
N GLU A 191 5.50 -9.37 -19.88
CA GLU A 191 4.18 -10.03 -19.94
C GLU A 191 3.17 -9.45 -18.96
N LEU A 192 3.54 -8.44 -18.18
CA LEU A 192 2.70 -7.82 -17.14
C LEU A 192 2.17 -6.46 -17.58
N ILE A 193 0.99 -6.12 -17.07
CA ILE A 193 0.51 -4.75 -16.96
C ILE A 193 0.46 -4.41 -15.48
N ILE A 194 1.06 -3.29 -15.09
CA ILE A 194 1.06 -2.82 -13.71
C ILE A 194 0.31 -1.51 -13.66
N VAL A 195 -0.73 -1.45 -12.83
CA VAL A 195 -1.56 -0.27 -12.60
C VAL A 195 -1.26 0.25 -11.20
N SER A 196 -1.02 1.55 -11.06
CA SER A 196 -0.71 2.17 -9.78
C SER A 196 -1.29 3.57 -9.67
N GLY A 197 -1.80 3.91 -8.50
CA GLY A 197 -2.33 5.23 -8.20
C GLY A 197 -2.65 5.40 -6.73
N ASP A 198 -2.77 6.66 -6.32
CA ASP A 198 -3.23 7.06 -5.00
C ASP A 198 -4.60 7.73 -5.15
N VAL A 199 -5.65 7.08 -4.64
CA VAL A 199 -7.03 7.59 -4.67
C VAL A 199 -7.30 8.34 -3.39
N VAL A 200 -7.55 9.65 -3.48
CA VAL A 200 -7.93 10.46 -2.32
C VAL A 200 -9.39 10.21 -1.97
N ILE A 201 -9.66 9.87 -0.73
CA ILE A 201 -11.00 9.61 -0.22
C ILE A 201 -11.29 10.38 1.07
N ASP A 202 -12.56 10.70 1.32
CA ASP A 202 -13.07 11.01 2.66
C ASP A 202 -13.54 9.69 3.32
N ARG A 203 -12.86 9.27 4.40
CA ARG A 203 -13.20 8.03 5.11
C ARG A 203 -14.63 7.99 5.65
N ASN A 204 -15.23 9.17 5.92
CA ASN A 204 -16.59 9.26 6.46
C ASN A 204 -17.64 8.84 5.43
N GLU A 205 -17.39 9.06 4.13
CA GLU A 205 -18.25 8.60 3.02
C GLU A 205 -18.36 7.08 3.00
N TYR A 206 -17.28 6.40 3.43
CA TYR A 206 -17.26 4.94 3.54
C TYR A 206 -17.65 4.42 4.94
N GLY A 207 -18.13 5.27 5.84
CA GLY A 207 -18.54 4.87 7.20
C GLY A 207 -17.37 4.36 8.05
N VAL A 208 -16.14 4.77 7.74
CA VAL A 208 -14.95 4.46 8.55
C VAL A 208 -14.78 5.54 9.61
N GLU A 209 -15.47 5.36 10.74
CA GLU A 209 -15.46 6.30 11.83
C GLU A 209 -14.25 6.10 12.74
N SER A 210 -13.72 7.23 13.27
CA SER A 210 -12.66 7.17 14.28
C SER A 210 -13.29 6.80 15.64
N PRO A 211 -12.86 5.71 16.30
CA PRO A 211 -13.42 5.36 17.60
C PRO A 211 -13.12 6.44 18.65
N GLU A 212 -14.13 6.86 19.42
CA GLU A 212 -14.03 7.91 20.46
C GLU A 212 -12.97 7.64 21.55
N MET A 213 -12.48 6.40 21.68
CA MET A 213 -11.49 5.99 22.68
C MET A 213 -10.04 6.01 22.21
N ILE A 214 -9.77 6.40 20.96
CA ILE A 214 -8.41 6.54 20.46
C ILE A 214 -7.93 7.96 20.78
N ALA A 215 -6.79 8.08 21.48
CA ALA A 215 -6.18 9.37 21.79
C ALA A 215 -5.60 10.10 20.56
N ALA A 216 -5.84 9.57 19.36
CA ALA A 216 -5.44 10.10 18.08
C ALA A 216 -6.70 10.48 17.28
N ASP A 217 -6.66 11.63 16.66
CA ASP A 217 -7.67 12.05 15.69
C ASP A 217 -7.14 11.69 14.29
N ILE A 218 -7.88 10.85 13.56
CA ILE A 218 -7.54 10.45 12.19
C ILE A 218 -8.14 11.49 11.25
N ALA A 219 -7.36 12.02 10.32
CA ALA A 219 -7.82 12.95 9.32
C ALA A 219 -9.02 12.37 8.53
N ASP A 220 -9.97 13.22 8.16
CA ASP A 220 -11.11 12.78 7.36
C ASP A 220 -10.69 12.36 5.95
N GLU A 221 -9.76 13.11 5.35
CA GLU A 221 -9.17 12.79 4.05
C GLU A 221 -7.92 11.90 4.22
N GLY A 222 -7.78 10.94 3.30
CA GLY A 222 -6.62 10.08 3.20
C GLY A 222 -6.49 9.49 1.79
N GLU A 223 -5.53 8.60 1.63
CA GLU A 223 -5.20 7.99 0.34
C GLU A 223 -5.41 6.47 0.40
N ILE A 224 -6.06 5.90 -0.61
CA ILE A 224 -5.97 4.48 -0.92
C ILE A 224 -4.82 4.32 -1.92
N ASN A 225 -3.76 3.63 -1.51
CA ASN A 225 -2.56 3.41 -2.31
C ASN A 225 -2.69 2.08 -3.06
N ILE A 226 -2.62 2.10 -4.37
CA ILE A 226 -2.90 0.97 -5.24
C ILE A 226 -1.69 0.67 -6.11
N ARG A 227 -1.29 -0.60 -6.14
CA ARG A 227 -0.40 -1.16 -7.14
C ARG A 227 -0.82 -2.60 -7.43
N VAL A 228 -1.31 -2.84 -8.64
CA VAL A 228 -1.81 -4.14 -9.07
C VAL A 228 -1.08 -4.58 -10.32
N ALA A 229 -0.46 -5.73 -10.29
CA ALA A 229 0.10 -6.40 -11.44
C ALA A 229 -0.94 -7.36 -12.05
N LEU A 230 -1.06 -7.32 -13.36
CA LEU A 230 -1.98 -8.14 -14.13
C LEU A 230 -1.20 -9.00 -15.11
N SER A 231 -1.61 -10.25 -15.30
CA SER A 231 -1.04 -11.17 -16.29
C SER A 231 -2.13 -11.82 -17.13
N LYS A 232 -1.81 -12.21 -18.36
CA LYS A 232 -2.70 -13.03 -19.22
C LYS A 232 -2.58 -14.50 -18.87
N GLY A 233 -3.72 -15.10 -18.51
CA GLY A 233 -3.79 -16.52 -18.15
C GLY A 233 -3.10 -16.78 -16.80
N GLY A 234 -3.88 -17.08 -15.76
CA GLY A 234 -3.40 -17.28 -14.40
C GLY A 234 -2.14 -18.14 -14.38
N GLN A 235 -1.02 -17.54 -13.99
CA GLN A 235 0.15 -18.31 -13.60
C GLN A 235 -0.10 -18.80 -12.18
N GLU A 236 -0.18 -20.12 -12.05
CA GLU A 236 -0.16 -20.86 -10.79
C GLU A 236 1.12 -20.57 -9.99
#